data_e933001759116de7d11e94d8a4621701
#
_entry.id   e933001759116de7d11e94d8a4621701
#
_cell.length_a   1.000
_cell.length_b   1.000
_cell.length_c   1.000
_cell.angle_alpha   90.00
_cell.angle_beta   90.00
_cell.angle_gamma   90.00
#
_symmetry.space_group_name_H-M   'P 1'
#
loop_
_entity.id
_entity.type
_entity.pdbx_description
1 polymer ?
#
loop_
_entity_poly.entity_id
_entity_poly.type
_entity_poly.pdbx_seq_one_letter_code
_entity_poly.pdbx_strand_id
1 'polypeptide(L)'
;MSEVVLSEKKPLSRSEREAQIKDKAGWLITVLAALLAINTYVASGNSSKVLNNTISANNTWAFYQAKSVKQTLAEMARDDAIDRKQFDKAEKLTAKIDRYESEPSTNEGKKELMAKAKSLEAERDQIRKSGPWMTFAGSAFQIAIVLLTASILAVSMSLYFASIGVGLFAALLMSQGLWLWLPIVL
;
A
#
# COMPACT_ATOMS: atom_id res chain seq x y z
N MET A 1 -67.13 6.16 -17.84
CA MET A 1 -66.32 4.93 -17.54
C MET A 1 -65.16 4.97 -18.51
N SER A 2 -64.03 5.43 -18.04
CA SER A 2 -62.79 5.49 -18.88
C SER A 2 -61.99 4.24 -18.60
N GLU A 3 -61.89 3.34 -19.60
CA GLU A 3 -61.01 2.18 -19.59
C GLU A 3 -59.54 2.67 -19.59
N VAL A 4 -58.87 2.45 -18.50
CA VAL A 4 -57.42 2.58 -18.43
C VAL A 4 -56.80 1.37 -19.14
N VAL A 5 -56.45 1.56 -20.41
CA VAL A 5 -55.65 0.60 -21.17
C VAL A 5 -54.27 0.51 -20.55
N LEU A 6 -54.06 -0.51 -19.71
CA LEU A 6 -52.74 -0.91 -19.27
C LEU A 6 -51.95 -1.36 -20.49
N SER A 7 -51.08 -0.51 -21.00
CA SER A 7 -50.10 -0.87 -22.05
C SER A 7 -49.19 -1.99 -21.54
N GLU A 8 -49.53 -3.23 -21.82
CA GLU A 8 -48.63 -4.38 -21.65
C GLU A 8 -47.37 -4.15 -22.49
N LYS A 9 -46.26 -3.83 -21.82
CA LYS A 9 -44.95 -3.77 -22.49
C LYS A 9 -44.61 -5.13 -23.08
N LYS A 10 -44.73 -5.21 -24.41
CA LYS A 10 -44.36 -6.39 -25.18
C LYS A 10 -42.94 -6.87 -24.77
N PRO A 11 -42.76 -8.18 -24.48
CA PRO A 11 -41.44 -8.67 -24.10
C PRO A 11 -40.44 -8.43 -25.24
N LEU A 12 -39.31 -7.83 -24.90
CA LEU A 12 -38.25 -7.52 -25.87
C LEU A 12 -37.77 -8.77 -26.59
N SER A 13 -37.58 -8.68 -27.90
CA SER A 13 -36.97 -9.74 -28.70
C SER A 13 -35.54 -10.03 -28.23
N ARG A 14 -35.02 -11.22 -28.58
CA ARG A 14 -33.66 -11.62 -28.21
C ARG A 14 -32.61 -10.61 -28.74
N SER A 15 -32.74 -10.14 -29.96
CA SER A 15 -31.88 -9.14 -30.59
C SER A 15 -31.91 -7.77 -29.88
N GLU A 16 -33.09 -7.35 -29.46
CA GLU A 16 -33.22 -6.07 -28.69
C GLU A 16 -32.59 -6.17 -27.31
N ARG A 17 -32.72 -7.30 -26.63
CA ARG A 17 -32.04 -7.55 -25.34
C ARG A 17 -30.51 -7.57 -25.50
N GLU A 18 -30.02 -8.23 -26.54
CA GLU A 18 -28.61 -8.29 -26.88
C GLU A 18 -28.04 -6.88 -27.11
N ALA A 19 -28.70 -6.06 -27.92
CA ALA A 19 -28.31 -4.70 -28.18
C ALA A 19 -28.27 -3.86 -26.90
N GLN A 20 -29.31 -3.94 -26.05
CA GLN A 20 -29.37 -3.21 -24.78
C GLN A 20 -28.26 -3.63 -23.80
N ILE A 21 -27.98 -4.94 -23.69
CA ILE A 21 -26.91 -5.44 -22.81
C ILE A 21 -25.57 -4.95 -23.33
N LYS A 22 -25.32 -5.07 -24.64
CA LYS A 22 -24.05 -4.69 -25.27
C LYS A 22 -23.72 -3.21 -25.06
N ASP A 23 -24.68 -2.31 -25.27
CA ASP A 23 -24.47 -0.88 -25.09
C ASP A 23 -24.17 -0.50 -23.64
N LYS A 24 -24.98 -1.00 -22.70
CA LYS A 24 -24.80 -0.73 -21.26
C LYS A 24 -23.53 -1.36 -20.71
N ALA A 25 -23.22 -2.59 -21.11
CA ALA A 25 -22.04 -3.33 -20.66
C ALA A 25 -20.76 -2.69 -21.22
N GLY A 26 -20.75 -2.24 -22.46
CA GLY A 26 -19.57 -1.59 -23.06
C GLY A 26 -19.12 -0.37 -22.29
N TRP A 27 -20.06 0.50 -21.91
CA TRP A 27 -19.75 1.67 -21.09
C TRP A 27 -19.26 1.27 -19.68
N LEU A 28 -19.93 0.30 -19.05
CA LEU A 28 -19.57 -0.15 -17.71
C LEU A 28 -18.20 -0.84 -17.67
N ILE A 29 -17.85 -1.63 -18.70
CA ILE A 29 -16.50 -2.21 -18.85
C ILE A 29 -15.44 -1.10 -18.85
N THR A 30 -15.68 -0.03 -19.61
CA THR A 30 -14.73 1.09 -19.67
C THR A 30 -14.52 1.74 -18.31
N VAL A 31 -15.60 1.97 -17.55
CA VAL A 31 -15.55 2.54 -16.20
C VAL A 31 -14.79 1.60 -15.25
N LEU A 32 -15.14 0.31 -15.23
CA LEU A 32 -14.48 -0.68 -14.37
C LEU A 32 -13.00 -0.85 -14.72
N ALA A 33 -12.65 -0.82 -16.02
CA ALA A 33 -11.26 -0.90 -16.47
C ALA A 33 -10.46 0.36 -16.04
N ALA A 34 -11.06 1.53 -16.09
CA ALA A 34 -10.44 2.76 -15.60
C ALA A 34 -10.20 2.71 -14.08
N LEU A 35 -11.19 2.26 -13.30
CA LEU A 35 -11.05 2.07 -11.85
C LEU A 35 -9.98 1.02 -11.52
N LEU A 36 -9.93 -0.09 -12.25
CA LEU A 36 -8.89 -1.11 -12.10
C LEU A 36 -7.49 -0.53 -12.38
N ALA A 37 -7.36 0.29 -13.43
CA ALA A 37 -6.09 0.93 -13.78
C ALA A 37 -5.62 1.88 -12.66
N ILE A 38 -6.52 2.70 -12.11
CA ILE A 38 -6.22 3.58 -10.97
C ILE A 38 -5.83 2.76 -9.74
N ASN A 39 -6.59 1.70 -9.42
CA ASN A 39 -6.29 0.80 -8.30
C ASN A 39 -4.89 0.19 -8.43
N THR A 40 -4.55 -0.31 -9.62
CA THR A 40 -3.25 -0.91 -9.92
C THR A 40 -2.11 0.10 -9.79
N TYR A 41 -2.31 1.33 -10.29
CA TYR A 41 -1.32 2.40 -10.19
C TYR A 41 -1.02 2.76 -8.73
N VAL A 42 -2.06 2.94 -7.91
CA VAL A 42 -1.91 3.24 -6.48
C VAL A 42 -1.26 2.08 -5.72
N ALA A 43 -1.72 0.84 -5.96
CA ALA A 43 -1.16 -0.36 -5.34
C ALA A 43 0.32 -0.54 -5.65
N SER A 44 0.72 -0.32 -6.92
CA SER A 44 2.12 -0.39 -7.35
C SER A 44 2.97 0.71 -6.70
N GLY A 45 2.45 1.94 -6.63
CA GLY A 45 3.12 3.05 -5.94
C GLY A 45 3.34 2.77 -4.45
N ASN A 46 2.33 2.24 -3.77
CA ASN A 46 2.43 1.84 -2.36
C ASN A 46 3.45 0.71 -2.16
N SER A 47 3.45 -0.30 -3.02
CA SER A 47 4.43 -1.40 -2.98
C SER A 47 5.87 -0.89 -3.16
N SER A 48 6.09 0.04 -4.08
CA SER A 48 7.39 0.68 -4.29
C SER A 48 7.85 1.48 -3.06
N LYS A 49 6.95 2.23 -2.41
CA LYS A 49 7.25 2.96 -1.18
C LYS A 49 7.60 2.01 -0.03
N VAL A 50 6.83 0.92 0.16
CA VAL A 50 7.11 -0.11 1.16
C VAL A 50 8.50 -0.72 0.94
N LEU A 51 8.86 -1.05 -0.31
CA LEU A 51 10.16 -1.59 -0.64
C LEU A 51 11.29 -0.59 -0.33
N ASN A 52 11.14 0.66 -0.78
CA ASN A 52 12.14 1.72 -0.57
C ASN A 52 12.35 2.00 0.92
N ASN A 53 11.28 2.10 1.71
CA ASN A 53 11.38 2.32 3.14
C ASN A 53 12.01 1.12 3.85
N THR A 54 11.72 -0.12 3.41
CA THR A 54 12.36 -1.33 3.93
C THR A 54 13.88 -1.31 3.69
N ILE A 55 14.31 -1.02 2.47
CA ILE A 55 15.73 -0.93 2.11
C ILE A 55 16.41 0.18 2.92
N SER A 56 15.79 1.36 2.99
CA SER A 56 16.32 2.52 3.72
C SER A 56 16.43 2.26 5.22
N ALA A 57 15.42 1.60 5.82
CA ALA A 57 15.45 1.21 7.23
C ALA A 57 16.58 0.20 7.50
N ASN A 58 16.70 -0.84 6.66
CA ASN A 58 17.76 -1.85 6.79
C ASN A 58 19.15 -1.24 6.67
N ASN A 59 19.37 -0.34 5.70
CA ASN A 59 20.63 0.37 5.55
C ASN A 59 20.92 1.25 6.78
N THR A 60 19.92 1.94 7.31
CA THR A 60 20.07 2.77 8.52
C THR A 60 20.42 1.92 9.74
N TRP A 61 19.80 0.74 9.89
CA TRP A 61 20.17 -0.22 10.94
C TRP A 61 21.59 -0.76 10.77
N ALA A 62 22.05 -1.01 9.53
CA ALA A 62 23.42 -1.43 9.27
C ALA A 62 24.42 -0.33 9.68
N PHE A 63 24.14 0.95 9.42
CA PHE A 63 24.94 2.07 9.91
C PHE A 63 24.94 2.17 11.44
N TYR A 64 23.79 1.98 12.07
CA TYR A 64 23.70 1.91 13.53
C TYR A 64 24.60 0.82 14.11
N GLN A 65 24.54 -0.39 13.55
CA GLN A 65 25.37 -1.52 13.98
C GLN A 65 26.86 -1.21 13.80
N ALA A 66 27.26 -0.66 12.66
CA ALA A 66 28.64 -0.27 12.40
C ALA A 66 29.15 0.78 13.40
N LYS A 67 28.31 1.78 13.75
CA LYS A 67 28.62 2.78 14.78
C LYS A 67 28.72 2.12 16.15
N SER A 68 27.85 1.18 16.48
CA SER A 68 27.89 0.44 17.74
C SER A 68 29.22 -0.33 17.90
N VAL A 69 29.66 -1.04 16.87
CA VAL A 69 30.96 -1.72 16.87
C VAL A 69 32.11 -0.72 17.05
N LYS A 70 32.09 0.41 16.32
CA LYS A 70 33.12 1.46 16.46
C LYS A 70 33.14 2.08 17.86
N GLN A 71 31.97 2.24 18.47
CA GLN A 71 31.86 2.73 19.85
C GLN A 71 32.47 1.74 20.83
N THR A 72 32.12 0.46 20.76
CA THR A 72 32.70 -0.59 21.61
C THR A 72 34.22 -0.65 21.48
N LEU A 73 34.76 -0.57 20.26
CA LEU A 73 36.23 -0.53 20.04
C LEU A 73 36.87 0.73 20.68
N ALA A 74 36.18 1.87 20.61
CA ALA A 74 36.66 3.12 21.23
C ALA A 74 36.61 3.02 22.76
N GLU A 75 35.58 2.38 23.33
CA GLU A 75 35.45 2.12 24.77
C GLU A 75 36.61 1.22 25.28
N MET A 76 36.88 0.11 24.60
CA MET A 76 38.01 -0.76 24.91
C MET A 76 39.35 -0.02 24.83
N ALA A 77 39.55 0.80 23.79
CA ALA A 77 40.78 1.58 23.62
C ALA A 77 40.92 2.69 24.68
N ARG A 78 39.80 3.29 25.14
CA ARG A 78 39.78 4.26 26.23
C ARG A 78 40.19 3.59 27.55
N ASP A 79 39.63 2.41 27.84
CA ASP A 79 39.92 1.68 29.06
C ASP A 79 41.43 1.27 29.13
N ASP A 80 41.99 0.75 28.01
CA ASP A 80 43.41 0.51 27.88
C ASP A 80 44.27 1.77 28.07
N ALA A 81 43.83 2.90 27.54
CA ALA A 81 44.52 4.17 27.73
C ALA A 81 44.50 4.66 29.19
N ILE A 82 43.42 4.42 29.93
CA ILE A 82 43.28 4.72 31.35
C ILE A 82 44.27 3.83 32.16
N ASP A 83 44.29 2.53 31.89
CA ASP A 83 45.19 1.59 32.56
C ASP A 83 46.66 1.97 32.36
N ARG A 84 47.02 2.49 31.19
CA ARG A 84 48.36 2.99 30.87
C ARG A 84 48.63 4.43 31.34
N LYS A 85 47.69 5.07 32.06
CA LYS A 85 47.76 6.45 32.53
C LYS A 85 47.90 7.50 31.41
N GLN A 86 47.38 7.20 30.19
CA GLN A 86 47.40 8.09 29.05
C GLN A 86 46.10 8.94 29.03
N PHE A 87 45.94 9.82 29.98
CA PHE A 87 44.68 10.54 30.24
C PHE A 87 44.24 11.42 29.06
N ASP A 88 45.13 12.10 28.36
CA ASP A 88 44.81 12.93 27.17
C ASP A 88 44.20 12.09 26.03
N LYS A 89 44.69 10.85 25.89
CA LYS A 89 44.18 9.94 24.90
C LYS A 89 42.81 9.38 25.30
N ALA A 90 42.63 9.10 26.59
CA ALA A 90 41.36 8.63 27.13
C ALA A 90 40.25 9.71 26.97
N GLU A 91 40.56 10.98 27.20
CA GLU A 91 39.65 12.10 27.02
C GLU A 91 39.19 12.23 25.56
N LYS A 92 40.11 12.17 24.59
CA LYS A 92 39.81 12.19 23.15
C LYS A 92 38.92 11.01 22.72
N LEU A 93 39.14 9.82 23.29
CA LEU A 93 38.33 8.63 23.01
C LEU A 93 36.94 8.77 23.63
N THR A 94 36.80 9.37 24.82
CA THR A 94 35.51 9.68 25.43
C THR A 94 34.70 10.62 24.55
N ALA A 95 35.27 11.73 24.10
CA ALA A 95 34.60 12.64 23.16
C ALA A 95 34.15 11.94 21.85
N LYS A 96 34.95 10.96 21.37
CA LYS A 96 34.59 10.17 20.18
C LYS A 96 33.46 9.18 20.47
N ILE A 97 33.41 8.58 21.64
CA ILE A 97 32.32 7.72 22.11
C ILE A 97 31.01 8.51 22.19
N ASP A 98 31.06 9.70 22.78
CA ASP A 98 29.88 10.59 22.88
C ASP A 98 29.33 10.96 21.50
N ARG A 99 30.21 11.25 20.54
CA ARG A 99 29.80 11.49 19.13
C ARG A 99 29.23 10.26 18.45
N TYR A 100 29.68 9.07 18.77
CA TYR A 100 29.08 7.85 18.25
C TYR A 100 27.69 7.63 18.84
N GLU A 101 27.48 7.98 20.10
CA GLU A 101 26.18 7.87 20.76
C GLU A 101 25.17 8.86 20.20
N SER A 102 25.55 10.14 20.05
CA SER A 102 24.66 11.18 19.50
C SER A 102 25.46 12.25 18.76
N GLU A 103 25.08 12.54 17.53
CA GLU A 103 25.69 13.58 16.69
C GLU A 103 24.59 14.32 15.90
N PRO A 104 23.85 15.25 16.54
CA PRO A 104 22.71 15.92 15.92
C PRO A 104 23.09 16.78 14.70
N SER A 105 24.34 17.26 14.63
CA SER A 105 24.81 18.12 13.53
C SER A 105 24.85 17.39 12.18
N THR A 106 25.17 16.11 12.18
CA THR A 106 25.25 15.27 10.96
C THR A 106 24.11 14.26 10.86
N ASN A 107 23.32 14.08 11.92
CA ASN A 107 22.33 13.02 12.07
C ASN A 107 22.91 11.60 11.91
N GLU A 108 24.18 11.45 12.27
CA GLU A 108 24.89 10.17 12.13
C GLU A 108 25.15 9.44 13.45
N GLY A 109 24.78 9.99 14.60
CA GLY A 109 24.86 9.30 15.88
C GLY A 109 23.92 8.11 15.96
N LYS A 110 24.18 7.19 16.89
CA LYS A 110 23.33 5.99 17.09
C LYS A 110 21.88 6.36 17.42
N LYS A 111 21.66 7.40 18.26
CA LYS A 111 20.31 7.86 18.61
C LYS A 111 19.55 8.35 17.38
N GLU A 112 20.21 9.16 16.56
CA GLU A 112 19.62 9.72 15.34
C GLU A 112 19.33 8.63 14.30
N LEU A 113 20.28 7.71 14.11
CA LEU A 113 20.10 6.56 13.20
C LEU A 113 18.95 5.65 13.65
N MET A 114 18.86 5.37 14.97
CA MET A 114 17.74 4.57 15.51
C MET A 114 16.39 5.27 15.29
N ALA A 115 16.31 6.57 15.56
CA ALA A 115 15.09 7.35 15.35
C ALA A 115 14.66 7.32 13.87
N LYS A 116 15.62 7.53 12.96
CA LYS A 116 15.39 7.47 11.51
C LYS A 116 14.94 6.08 11.03
N ALA A 117 15.58 5.01 11.51
CA ALA A 117 15.20 3.65 11.13
C ALA A 117 13.76 3.35 11.58
N LYS A 118 13.41 3.67 12.83
CA LYS A 118 12.06 3.49 13.37
C LYS A 118 11.00 4.32 12.64
N SER A 119 11.32 5.55 12.22
CA SER A 119 10.38 6.36 11.43
C SER A 119 10.11 5.76 10.06
N LEU A 120 11.13 5.23 9.38
CA LEU A 120 11.00 4.54 8.10
C LEU A 120 10.18 3.24 8.24
N GLU A 121 10.37 2.49 9.31
CA GLU A 121 9.58 1.30 9.63
C GLU A 121 8.11 1.65 9.88
N ALA A 122 7.85 2.70 10.65
CA ALA A 122 6.49 3.14 10.95
C ALA A 122 5.75 3.61 9.68
N GLU A 123 6.43 4.37 8.81
CA GLU A 123 5.87 4.80 7.53
C GLU A 123 5.59 3.59 6.61
N ARG A 124 6.54 2.66 6.49
CA ARG A 124 6.37 1.39 5.76
C ARG A 124 5.14 0.64 6.24
N ASP A 125 5.02 0.46 7.55
CA ASP A 125 3.95 -0.33 8.15
C ASP A 125 2.58 0.34 7.98
N GLN A 126 2.55 1.67 8.00
CA GLN A 126 1.31 2.41 7.70
C GLN A 126 0.87 2.22 6.25
N ILE A 127 1.80 2.33 5.28
CA ILE A 127 1.48 2.13 3.86
C ILE A 127 1.07 0.67 3.60
N ARG A 128 1.72 -0.28 4.26
CA ARG A 128 1.46 -1.72 4.11
C ARG A 128 0.02 -2.10 4.46
N LYS A 129 -0.64 -1.40 5.37
CA LYS A 129 -2.04 -1.67 5.76
C LYS A 129 -3.02 -1.55 4.59
N SER A 130 -2.72 -0.75 3.59
CA SER A 130 -3.57 -0.59 2.40
C SER A 130 -3.42 -1.73 1.38
N GLY A 131 -2.31 -2.46 1.42
CA GLY A 131 -1.94 -3.47 0.40
C GLY A 131 -3.01 -4.54 0.17
N PRO A 132 -3.45 -5.28 1.20
CA PRO A 132 -4.46 -6.33 1.04
C PRO A 132 -5.77 -5.81 0.43
N TRP A 133 -6.25 -4.65 0.88
CA TRP A 133 -7.47 -4.03 0.36
C TRP A 133 -7.39 -3.71 -1.13
N MET A 134 -6.26 -3.13 -1.57
CA MET A 134 -6.01 -2.84 -2.98
C MET A 134 -5.93 -4.12 -3.82
N THR A 135 -5.32 -5.18 -3.29
CA THR A 135 -5.22 -6.47 -3.97
C THR A 135 -6.60 -7.10 -4.16
N PHE A 136 -7.44 -7.14 -3.11
CA PHE A 136 -8.79 -7.66 -3.20
C PHE A 136 -9.67 -6.80 -4.10
N ALA A 137 -9.55 -5.47 -4.05
CA ALA A 137 -10.27 -4.57 -4.94
C ALA A 137 -9.92 -4.86 -6.41
N GLY A 138 -8.63 -4.99 -6.73
CA GLY A 138 -8.17 -5.31 -8.08
C GLY A 138 -8.73 -6.63 -8.60
N SER A 139 -8.69 -7.68 -7.78
CA SER A 139 -9.27 -8.99 -8.11
C SER A 139 -10.80 -8.92 -8.34
N ALA A 140 -11.50 -8.18 -7.50
CA ALA A 140 -12.94 -8.01 -7.61
C ALA A 140 -13.32 -7.21 -8.89
N PHE A 141 -12.56 -6.16 -9.26
CA PHE A 141 -12.77 -5.46 -10.53
C PHE A 141 -12.57 -6.38 -11.73
N GLN A 142 -11.54 -7.24 -11.71
CA GLN A 142 -11.31 -8.23 -12.78
C GLN A 142 -12.48 -9.20 -12.91
N ILE A 143 -12.98 -9.73 -11.80
CA ILE A 143 -14.16 -10.60 -11.78
C ILE A 143 -15.39 -9.89 -12.33
N ALA A 144 -15.62 -8.63 -11.94
CA ALA A 144 -16.74 -7.83 -12.45
C ALA A 144 -16.68 -7.66 -13.99
N ILE A 145 -15.49 -7.38 -14.54
CA ILE A 145 -15.27 -7.23 -15.97
C ILE A 145 -15.54 -8.58 -16.70
N VAL A 146 -15.07 -9.70 -16.14
CA VAL A 146 -15.30 -11.03 -16.70
C VAL A 146 -16.81 -11.38 -16.70
N LEU A 147 -17.51 -11.13 -15.60
CA LEU A 147 -18.97 -11.34 -15.51
C LEU A 147 -19.72 -10.47 -16.53
N LEU A 148 -19.24 -9.23 -16.73
CA LEU A 148 -19.85 -8.33 -17.70
C LEU A 148 -19.67 -8.84 -19.15
N THR A 149 -18.49 -9.31 -19.47
CA THR A 149 -18.21 -9.94 -20.77
C THR A 149 -19.06 -11.19 -20.97
N ALA A 150 -19.17 -12.03 -19.94
CA ALA A 150 -20.04 -13.22 -19.97
C ALA A 150 -21.51 -12.85 -20.13
N SER A 151 -21.98 -11.73 -19.57
CA SER A 151 -23.36 -11.25 -19.70
C SER A 151 -23.72 -10.91 -21.15
N ILE A 152 -22.78 -10.37 -21.92
CA ILE A 152 -22.93 -10.05 -23.32
C ILE A 152 -23.06 -11.36 -24.14
N LEU A 153 -22.16 -12.31 -23.91
CA LEU A 153 -22.13 -13.58 -24.62
C LEU A 153 -23.36 -14.44 -24.35
N ALA A 154 -23.81 -14.51 -23.09
CA ALA A 154 -24.98 -15.29 -22.67
C ALA A 154 -26.30 -14.54 -22.87
N VAL A 155 -26.29 -13.28 -23.27
CA VAL A 155 -27.48 -12.40 -23.35
C VAL A 155 -28.27 -12.42 -22.02
N SER A 156 -27.53 -12.38 -20.88
CA SER A 156 -28.09 -12.62 -19.56
C SER A 156 -28.07 -11.32 -18.70
N MET A 157 -29.28 -10.80 -18.40
CA MET A 157 -29.41 -9.65 -17.49
C MET A 157 -29.01 -9.99 -16.04
N SER A 158 -29.15 -11.23 -15.62
CA SER A 158 -28.73 -11.65 -14.26
C SER A 158 -27.22 -11.51 -14.07
N LEU A 159 -26.41 -11.91 -15.05
CA LEU A 159 -24.96 -11.72 -15.03
C LEU A 159 -24.57 -10.24 -15.08
N TYR A 160 -25.32 -9.43 -15.84
CA TYR A 160 -25.13 -7.98 -15.88
C TYR A 160 -25.30 -7.36 -14.49
N PHE A 161 -26.40 -7.65 -13.78
CA PHE A 161 -26.62 -7.14 -12.44
C PHE A 161 -25.62 -7.71 -11.41
N ALA A 162 -25.23 -8.97 -11.53
CA ALA A 162 -24.20 -9.56 -10.70
C ALA A 162 -22.86 -8.82 -10.85
N SER A 163 -22.48 -8.46 -12.09
CA SER A 163 -21.25 -7.70 -12.34
C SER A 163 -21.28 -6.30 -11.71
N ILE A 164 -22.43 -5.62 -11.73
CA ILE A 164 -22.60 -4.33 -11.04
C ILE A 164 -22.38 -4.51 -9.53
N GLY A 165 -22.99 -5.51 -8.92
CA GLY A 165 -22.84 -5.82 -7.50
C GLY A 165 -21.37 -6.05 -7.11
N VAL A 166 -20.66 -6.87 -7.88
CA VAL A 166 -19.23 -7.14 -7.67
C VAL A 166 -18.40 -5.88 -7.92
N GLY A 167 -18.71 -5.08 -8.94
CA GLY A 167 -18.02 -3.82 -9.23
C GLY A 167 -18.18 -2.78 -8.12
N LEU A 168 -19.38 -2.64 -7.57
CA LEU A 168 -19.62 -1.76 -6.40
C LEU A 168 -18.87 -2.24 -5.16
N PHE A 169 -18.86 -3.55 -4.91
CA PHE A 169 -18.08 -4.14 -3.84
C PHE A 169 -16.57 -3.87 -4.02
N ALA A 170 -16.07 -4.01 -5.24
CA ALA A 170 -14.68 -3.67 -5.58
C ALA A 170 -14.36 -2.18 -5.29
N ALA A 171 -15.28 -1.27 -5.64
CA ALA A 171 -15.12 0.15 -5.37
C ALA A 171 -15.09 0.46 -3.86
N LEU A 172 -15.89 -0.25 -3.05
CA LEU A 172 -15.85 -0.14 -1.59
C LEU A 172 -14.52 -0.64 -1.03
N LEU A 173 -14.00 -1.77 -1.49
CA LEU A 173 -12.69 -2.27 -1.09
C LEU A 173 -11.57 -1.29 -1.49
N MET A 174 -11.63 -0.72 -2.69
CA MET A 174 -10.68 0.31 -3.14
C MET A 174 -10.73 1.55 -2.25
N SER A 175 -11.93 2.03 -1.88
CA SER A 175 -12.07 3.17 -0.99
C SER A 175 -11.50 2.88 0.39
N GLN A 176 -11.70 1.66 0.92
CA GLN A 176 -11.08 1.23 2.18
C GLN A 176 -9.54 1.21 2.06
N GLY A 177 -8.99 0.73 0.96
CA GLY A 177 -7.55 0.73 0.73
C GLY A 177 -6.95 2.14 0.60
N LEU A 178 -7.70 3.12 0.10
CA LEU A 178 -7.26 4.52 -0.04
C LEU A 178 -7.30 5.29 1.29
N TRP A 179 -8.37 5.18 2.06
CA TRP A 179 -8.62 6.01 3.24
C TRP A 179 -8.54 5.29 4.57
N LEU A 180 -8.50 3.94 4.58
CA LEU A 180 -8.44 3.11 5.81
C LEU A 180 -9.47 3.56 6.87
N TRP A 181 -10.70 3.85 6.43
CA TRP A 181 -11.77 4.38 7.29
C TRP A 181 -12.33 3.34 8.27
N LEU A 182 -12.19 2.05 7.98
CA LEU A 182 -12.44 0.97 8.94
C LEU A 182 -11.12 0.52 9.57
N PRO A 183 -11.02 0.43 10.90
CA PRO A 183 -9.80 -0.03 11.59
C PRO A 183 -9.66 -1.56 11.55
N ILE A 184 -9.92 -2.17 10.39
CA ILE A 184 -9.78 -3.62 10.17
C ILE A 184 -8.41 -3.87 9.57
N VAL A 185 -7.57 -4.62 10.27
CA VAL A 185 -6.27 -5.08 9.80
C VAL A 185 -6.47 -6.46 9.20
N LEU A 186 -6.15 -6.60 7.90
CA LEU A 186 -6.13 -7.87 7.17
C LEU A 186 -4.70 -8.43 7.10
#